data_48a287aed73cdfce09a2f6916fca86a2
#
_entry.id   48a287aed73cdfce09a2f6916fca86a2
#
_cell.length_a   1.000
_cell.length_b   1.000
_cell.length_c   1.000
_cell.angle_alpha   90.00
_cell.angle_beta   90.00
_cell.angle_gamma   90.00
#
_symmetry.space_group_name_H-M   'P 1'
#
loop_
_entity.id
_entity.type
_entity.pdbx_description
1 polymer ?
#
loop_
_entity_poly.entity_id
_entity_poly.type
_entity_poly.pdbx_seq_one_letter_code
_entity_poly.pdbx_strand_id
1 'polypeptide(L)'
;HAVDELLKMKRLHVVMGMVRDKDYETCVHEVAGRADDFYACVPDAGERSLDAHTIAELARQSCKSVYECESAEHAIELALEHAKMNDCILICGSLYLIGECEKILRGRPKATD
;
A
#
# COMPACT_ATOMS: atom_id res chain seq x y z
N HIS A 1 -20.19 -9.18 15.91
CA HIS A 1 -19.06 -9.08 16.83
C HIS A 1 -18.55 -7.65 16.87
N ALA A 2 -18.27 -7.10 18.04
CA ALA A 2 -17.89 -5.69 18.19
C ALA A 2 -16.59 -5.33 17.43
N VAL A 3 -15.63 -6.24 17.39
CA VAL A 3 -14.39 -6.02 16.67
C VAL A 3 -14.62 -5.92 15.17
N ASP A 4 -15.48 -6.78 14.64
CA ASP A 4 -15.81 -6.76 13.23
C ASP A 4 -16.52 -5.46 12.83
N GLU A 5 -17.38 -4.96 13.69
CA GLU A 5 -18.07 -3.70 13.45
C GLU A 5 -17.12 -2.52 13.48
N LEU A 6 -16.16 -2.52 14.40
CA LEU A 6 -15.14 -1.48 14.46
C LEU A 6 -14.28 -1.49 13.21
N LEU A 7 -13.88 -2.68 12.73
CA LEU A 7 -13.08 -2.81 11.51
C LEU A 7 -13.85 -2.34 10.28
N LYS A 8 -15.15 -2.58 10.23
CA LYS A 8 -15.99 -2.11 9.12
C LYS A 8 -16.08 -0.59 9.05
N MET A 9 -15.93 0.09 10.16
CA MET A 9 -15.99 1.56 10.21
C MET A 9 -14.70 2.22 9.82
N LYS A 10 -13.59 1.45 9.68
CA LYS A 10 -12.29 1.97 9.33
C LYS A 10 -11.99 1.65 7.88
N ARG A 11 -11.37 2.60 7.18
CA ARG A 11 -10.89 2.35 5.84
C ARG A 11 -9.52 1.70 5.91
N LEU A 12 -9.26 0.78 5.00
CA LEU A 12 -7.96 0.15 4.86
C LEU A 12 -7.26 0.74 3.64
N HIS A 13 -6.14 1.41 3.90
CA HIS A 13 -5.27 1.96 2.88
C HIS A 13 -4.09 1.01 2.72
N VAL A 14 -3.89 0.48 1.51
CA VAL A 14 -2.81 -0.46 1.24
C VAL A 14 -1.75 0.19 0.38
N VAL A 15 -0.51 0.17 0.84
CA VAL A 15 0.66 0.58 0.06
C VAL A 15 1.36 -0.70 -0.38
N MET A 16 1.46 -0.94 -1.68
CA MET A 16 2.00 -2.19 -2.19
C MET A 16 2.97 -1.99 -3.35
N GLY A 17 4.10 -2.67 -3.26
CA GLY A 17 5.07 -2.76 -4.35
C GLY A 17 5.58 -4.19 -4.42
N MET A 18 5.89 -4.67 -5.61
CA MET A 18 6.27 -6.07 -5.82
C MET A 18 7.52 -6.19 -6.69
N VAL A 19 8.14 -7.34 -6.61
CA VAL A 19 9.23 -7.74 -7.50
C VAL A 19 8.68 -8.69 -8.57
N ARG A 20 9.34 -8.72 -9.73
CA ARG A 20 8.88 -9.48 -10.90
C ARG A 20 8.90 -10.98 -10.72
N ASP A 21 9.80 -11.48 -9.90
CA ASP A 21 10.01 -12.92 -9.71
C ASP A 21 9.13 -13.55 -8.64
N LYS A 22 8.09 -12.86 -8.24
CA LYS A 22 7.06 -13.37 -7.33
C LYS A 22 5.75 -13.54 -8.08
N ASP A 23 4.83 -14.33 -7.51
CA ASP A 23 3.48 -14.45 -8.03
C ASP A 23 2.69 -13.20 -7.65
N TYR A 24 3.00 -12.10 -8.34
CA TYR A 24 2.43 -10.80 -8.01
C TYR A 24 0.95 -10.70 -8.36
N GLU A 25 0.49 -11.39 -9.41
CA GLU A 25 -0.91 -11.30 -9.81
C GLU A 25 -1.85 -11.76 -8.69
N THR A 26 -1.59 -12.95 -8.15
CA THR A 26 -2.40 -13.50 -7.06
C THR A 26 -2.35 -12.60 -5.83
N CYS A 27 -1.13 -12.17 -5.47
CA CYS A 27 -0.95 -11.31 -4.29
C CYS A 27 -1.68 -9.98 -4.43
N VAL A 28 -1.57 -9.34 -5.59
CA VAL A 28 -2.23 -8.05 -5.82
C VAL A 28 -3.75 -8.21 -5.75
N HIS A 29 -4.30 -9.23 -6.40
CA HIS A 29 -5.75 -9.43 -6.38
C HIS A 29 -6.29 -9.68 -4.98
N GLU A 30 -5.61 -10.51 -4.19
CA GLU A 30 -6.05 -10.80 -2.83
C GLU A 30 -6.03 -9.57 -1.95
N VAL A 31 -4.94 -8.81 -2.02
CA VAL A 31 -4.77 -7.63 -1.18
C VAL A 31 -5.71 -6.51 -1.63
N ALA A 32 -5.78 -6.26 -2.94
CA ALA A 32 -6.63 -5.21 -3.49
C ALA A 32 -8.12 -5.46 -3.19
N GLY A 33 -8.54 -6.73 -3.17
CA GLY A 33 -9.92 -7.07 -2.85
C GLY A 33 -10.33 -6.72 -1.43
N ARG A 34 -9.36 -6.51 -0.54
CA ARG A 34 -9.61 -6.14 0.85
C ARG A 34 -9.36 -4.67 1.14
N ALA A 35 -8.78 -3.95 0.19
CA ALA A 35 -8.43 -2.55 0.37
C ALA A 35 -9.59 -1.63 0.02
N ASP A 36 -9.74 -0.56 0.78
CA ASP A 36 -10.62 0.55 0.40
C ASP A 36 -9.90 1.49 -0.55
N ASP A 37 -8.64 1.75 -0.26
CA ASP A 37 -7.75 2.54 -1.13
C ASP A 37 -6.45 1.78 -1.33
N PHE A 38 -5.97 1.74 -2.55
CA PHE A 38 -4.77 1.00 -2.93
C PHE A 38 -3.76 1.93 -3.58
N TYR A 39 -2.54 1.92 -3.08
CA TYR A 39 -1.45 2.78 -3.56
C TYR A 39 -0.36 1.90 -4.13
N ALA A 40 -0.29 1.83 -5.46
CA ALA A 40 0.73 1.05 -6.14
C ALA A 40 2.02 1.86 -6.24
N CYS A 41 3.14 1.26 -5.89
CA CYS A 41 4.42 1.93 -5.97
C CYS A 41 5.53 0.96 -6.38
N VAL A 42 6.73 1.51 -6.58
CA VAL A 42 7.89 0.73 -7.00
C VAL A 42 8.81 0.56 -5.80
N PRO A 43 9.14 -0.69 -5.41
CA PRO A 43 10.11 -0.91 -4.35
C PRO A 43 11.53 -0.63 -4.86
N ASP A 44 12.45 -0.34 -3.94
CA ASP A 44 13.84 -0.10 -4.29
C ASP A 44 14.57 -1.44 -4.46
N ALA A 45 14.26 -2.14 -5.52
CA ALA A 45 14.81 -3.46 -5.84
C ALA A 45 15.49 -3.49 -7.22
N GLY A 46 15.78 -2.33 -7.79
CA GLY A 46 16.44 -2.20 -9.06
C GLY A 46 15.64 -2.83 -10.20
N GLU A 47 16.31 -3.61 -11.06
CA GLU A 47 15.68 -4.24 -12.21
C GLU A 47 14.64 -5.29 -11.85
N ARG A 48 14.66 -5.78 -10.62
CA ARG A 48 13.67 -6.75 -10.15
C ARG A 48 12.35 -6.10 -9.82
N SER A 49 12.31 -4.79 -9.69
CA SER A 49 11.09 -4.07 -9.33
C SER A 49 10.05 -4.17 -10.43
N LEU A 50 8.82 -4.47 -10.03
CA LEU A 50 7.68 -4.41 -10.93
C LEU A 50 7.19 -2.96 -10.98
N ASP A 51 6.84 -2.48 -12.16
CA ASP A 51 6.40 -1.09 -12.28
C ASP A 51 5.03 -0.86 -11.63
N ALA A 52 4.83 0.33 -11.13
CA ALA A 52 3.60 0.69 -10.42
C ALA A 52 2.37 0.60 -11.32
N HIS A 53 2.52 0.89 -12.61
CA HIS A 53 1.40 0.80 -13.55
C HIS A 53 0.84 -0.61 -13.65
N THR A 54 1.69 -1.61 -13.75
CA THR A 54 1.26 -3.01 -13.80
C THR A 54 0.49 -3.40 -12.54
N ILE A 55 1.02 -3.01 -11.37
CA ILE A 55 0.36 -3.29 -10.10
C ILE A 55 -0.99 -2.58 -10.03
N ALA A 56 -1.03 -1.30 -10.43
CA ALA A 56 -2.25 -0.50 -10.41
C ALA A 56 -3.34 -1.10 -11.30
N GLU A 57 -2.99 -1.53 -12.50
CA GLU A 57 -3.94 -2.14 -13.42
C GLU A 57 -4.54 -3.43 -12.87
N LEU A 58 -3.70 -4.27 -12.25
CA LEU A 58 -4.18 -5.48 -11.59
C LEU A 58 -5.09 -5.16 -10.41
N ALA A 59 -4.71 -4.17 -9.60
CA ALA A 59 -5.48 -3.78 -8.44
C ALA A 59 -6.86 -3.22 -8.80
N ARG A 60 -6.97 -2.52 -9.92
CA ARG A 60 -8.23 -1.93 -10.39
C ARG A 60 -9.30 -2.96 -10.67
N GLN A 61 -8.91 -4.20 -10.91
CA GLN A 61 -9.87 -5.29 -11.12
C GLN A 61 -10.59 -5.67 -9.82
N SER A 62 -10.02 -5.34 -8.67
CA SER A 62 -10.56 -5.74 -7.37
C SER A 62 -10.78 -4.59 -6.40
N CYS A 63 -10.29 -3.40 -6.71
CA CYS A 63 -10.39 -2.21 -5.85
C CYS A 63 -10.78 -1.00 -6.69
N LYS A 64 -11.70 -0.20 -6.19
CA LYS A 64 -12.21 0.97 -6.93
C LYS A 64 -11.31 2.19 -6.82
N SER A 65 -10.63 2.36 -5.70
CA SER A 65 -9.76 3.50 -5.44
C SER A 65 -8.30 3.09 -5.52
N VAL A 66 -7.72 3.21 -6.70
CA VAL A 66 -6.33 2.82 -6.94
C VAL A 66 -5.54 4.03 -7.41
N TYR A 67 -4.39 4.24 -6.77
CA TYR A 67 -3.47 5.33 -7.06
C TYR A 67 -2.14 4.78 -7.54
N GLU A 68 -1.66 5.28 -8.66
CA GLU A 68 -0.37 4.90 -9.21
C GLU A 68 0.66 5.93 -8.74
N CYS A 69 1.65 5.49 -7.96
CA CYS A 69 2.61 6.36 -7.31
C CYS A 69 4.02 6.16 -7.87
N GLU A 70 4.77 7.23 -7.96
CA GLU A 70 6.12 7.19 -8.54
C GLU A 70 7.13 6.51 -7.63
N SER A 71 6.92 6.55 -6.32
CA SER A 71 7.85 6.03 -5.35
C SER A 71 7.13 5.57 -4.09
N ALA A 72 7.83 4.83 -3.25
CA ALA A 72 7.31 4.44 -1.95
C ALA A 72 7.01 5.66 -1.08
N GLU A 73 7.88 6.67 -1.14
CA GLU A 73 7.68 7.91 -0.40
C GLU A 73 6.39 8.60 -0.83
N HIS A 74 6.15 8.72 -2.13
CA HIS A 74 4.93 9.31 -2.67
C HIS A 74 3.70 8.54 -2.22
N ALA A 75 3.75 7.20 -2.28
CA ALA A 75 2.64 6.36 -1.87
C ALA A 75 2.31 6.53 -0.37
N ILE A 76 3.33 6.56 0.47
CA ILE A 76 3.14 6.76 1.91
C ILE A 76 2.58 8.15 2.20
N GLU A 77 3.11 9.18 1.57
CA GLU A 77 2.61 10.55 1.76
C GLU A 77 1.14 10.66 1.38
N LEU A 78 0.79 10.08 0.24
CA LEU A 78 -0.58 10.10 -0.24
C LEU A 78 -1.52 9.31 0.69
N ALA A 79 -1.08 8.14 1.14
CA ALA A 79 -1.87 7.33 2.07
C ALA A 79 -2.09 8.07 3.40
N LEU A 80 -1.05 8.72 3.92
CA LEU A 80 -1.17 9.50 5.15
C LEU A 80 -2.09 10.70 4.98
N GLU A 81 -2.04 11.34 3.82
CA GLU A 81 -2.91 12.46 3.49
C GLU A 81 -4.37 12.05 3.43
N HIS A 82 -4.65 10.89 2.84
CA HIS A 82 -6.02 10.39 2.70
C HIS A 82 -6.56 9.72 3.96
N ALA A 83 -5.69 9.15 4.78
CA ALA A 83 -6.12 8.42 5.96
C ALA A 83 -6.65 9.36 7.02
N LYS A 84 -7.78 8.99 7.60
CA LYS A 84 -8.38 9.70 8.72
C LYS A 84 -8.00 9.00 10.01
N MET A 85 -8.25 9.67 11.12
CA MET A 85 -8.04 9.08 12.44
C MET A 85 -8.79 7.74 12.52
N ASN A 86 -8.13 6.72 12.98
CA ASN A 86 -8.64 5.35 13.10
C ASN A 86 -8.66 4.55 11.80
N ASP A 87 -8.24 5.11 10.68
CA ASP A 87 -8.01 4.34 9.47
C ASP A 87 -6.74 3.50 9.64
N CYS A 88 -6.66 2.41 8.88
CA CYS A 88 -5.49 1.54 8.89
C CYS A 88 -4.69 1.71 7.61
N ILE A 89 -3.37 1.72 7.74
CA ILE A 89 -2.46 1.72 6.58
C ILE A 89 -1.65 0.43 6.65
N LEU A 90 -1.77 -0.40 5.62
CA LEU A 90 -1.03 -1.65 5.51
C LEU A 90 0.02 -1.52 4.42
N ILE A 91 1.26 -1.81 4.76
CA ILE A 91 2.36 -1.81 3.81
C ILE A 91 2.75 -3.27 3.56
N CYS A 92 2.70 -3.70 2.32
CA CYS A 92 2.95 -5.09 2.00
C CYS A 92 3.57 -5.26 0.62
N GLY A 93 3.89 -6.51 0.29
CA GLY A 93 4.50 -6.89 -0.97
C GLY A 93 5.95 -7.31 -0.76
N SER A 94 6.87 -6.56 -1.33
CA SER A 94 8.29 -6.88 -1.29
C SER A 94 8.93 -6.47 0.05
N LEU A 95 9.91 -7.27 0.52
CA LEU A 95 10.70 -6.91 1.70
C LEU A 95 11.48 -5.61 1.48
N TYR A 96 11.87 -5.33 0.23
CA TYR A 96 12.54 -4.07 -0.13
C TYR A 96 11.63 -2.89 0.14
N LEU A 97 10.35 -3.01 -0.22
CA LEU A 97 9.37 -1.96 0.03
C LEU A 97 9.15 -1.74 1.52
N ILE A 98 8.99 -2.83 2.27
CA ILE A 98 8.74 -2.75 3.71
C ILE A 98 9.89 -2.03 4.42
N GLY A 99 11.14 -2.41 4.07
CA GLY A 99 12.32 -1.77 4.65
C GLY A 99 12.44 -0.29 4.29
N GLU A 100 12.15 0.05 3.04
CA GLU A 100 12.16 1.42 2.55
C GLU A 100 11.11 2.27 3.28
N CYS A 101 9.90 1.75 3.39
CA CYS A 101 8.81 2.45 4.07
C CYS A 101 9.10 2.64 5.55
N GLU A 102 9.71 1.66 6.19
CA GLU A 102 10.11 1.78 7.58
C GLU A 102 11.09 2.93 7.79
N LYS A 103 12.06 3.09 6.90
CA LYS A 103 13.01 4.19 6.96
C LYS A 103 12.31 5.54 6.79
N ILE A 104 11.39 5.63 5.84
CA ILE A 104 10.64 6.86 5.59
C ILE A 104 9.83 7.24 6.84
N LEU A 105 9.13 6.29 7.43
CA LEU A 105 8.31 6.54 8.60
C LEU A 105 9.13 6.92 9.83
N ARG A 106 10.31 6.33 9.99
CA ARG A 106 11.20 6.67 11.11
C ARG A 106 11.74 8.08 10.99
N GLY A 107 11.89 8.59 9.78
CA GLY A 107 12.36 9.95 9.54
C GLY A 107 11.31 11.02 9.78
N ARG A 108 10.05 10.64 10.03
CA ARG A 108 8.98 11.60 10.27
C ARG A 108 8.87 11.94 11.74
N PRO A 109 8.47 13.18 12.06
CA PRO A 109 8.18 13.54 13.44
C PRO A 109 7.03 12.68 13.96
N LYS A 110 7.15 12.27 15.22
CA LYS A 110 6.05 11.54 15.84
C LYS A 110 4.87 12.49 16.02
N ALA A 111 3.67 11.98 15.82
CA ALA A 111 2.48 12.73 16.12
C ALA A 111 2.48 13.08 17.62
N THR A 112 2.28 14.33 17.92
CA THR A 112 2.16 14.77 19.32
C THR A 112 0.70 14.81 19.70
N ASP A 113 0.43 14.23 20.83
CA ASP A 113 -0.93 14.20 21.34
C ASP A 113 -1.34 15.55 21.92
#